data_6f718649b16c0acf19dc6a31a6327c00
#
_entry.id   6f718649b16c0acf19dc6a31a6327c00
#
_cell.length_a   1.000
_cell.length_b   1.000
_cell.length_c   1.000
_cell.angle_alpha   90.00
_cell.angle_beta   90.00
_cell.angle_gamma   90.00
#
_symmetry.space_group_name_H-M   'P 1'
#
loop_
_entity.id
_entity.type
_entity.pdbx_description
1 polymer ?
#
loop_
_entity_poly.entity_id
_entity_poly.type
_entity_poly.pdbx_seq_one_letter_code
_entity_poly.pdbx_strand_id
1 'polypeptide(L)'
;MNLSKFTVMASLFALTGLASCEKEAEEVIIEQPQVKIENGHFTPEALMSMGAVTDPQVSPDGTKVLYGVKFESIEQNKSNRELWVVGVDGSNPTRITTTAKGEQNAVWIN
;
A
#
# COMPACT_ATOMS: atom_id res chain seq x y z
N MET A 1 -63.63 13.79 -2.74
CA MET A 1 -62.18 14.00 -2.87
C MET A 1 -61.43 12.91 -2.16
N ASN A 2 -61.40 11.80 -2.79
CA ASN A 2 -60.77 10.63 -2.19
C ASN A 2 -59.38 10.53 -2.74
N LEU A 3 -58.48 10.96 -1.96
CA LEU A 3 -57.13 10.47 -2.08
C LEU A 3 -57.09 9.05 -1.48
N SER A 4 -57.88 8.23 -2.19
CA SER A 4 -57.78 6.83 -1.93
C SER A 4 -56.34 6.40 -2.15
N LYS A 5 -55.76 6.02 -1.05
CA LYS A 5 -55.19 4.69 -0.99
C LYS A 5 -54.31 4.36 -2.18
N PHE A 6 -53.25 5.11 -2.33
CA PHE A 6 -52.08 4.43 -2.78
C PHE A 6 -51.64 3.50 -1.65
N THR A 7 -52.29 2.40 -1.63
CA THR A 7 -51.69 1.22 -1.05
C THR A 7 -50.49 0.98 -1.91
N VAL A 8 -49.40 1.59 -1.56
CA VAL A 8 -48.13 1.11 -1.95
C VAL A 8 -48.05 -0.27 -1.31
N MET A 9 -48.41 -1.22 -2.06
CA MET A 9 -47.90 -2.54 -1.83
C MET A 9 -46.39 -2.38 -1.97
N ALA A 10 -45.76 -2.05 -0.90
CA ALA A 10 -44.42 -2.47 -0.73
C ALA A 10 -44.49 -3.97 -0.83
N SER A 11 -44.34 -4.45 -2.02
CA SER A 11 -43.99 -5.83 -2.21
C SER A 11 -42.67 -5.93 -1.46
N LEU A 12 -42.83 -6.45 -0.31
CA LEU A 12 -41.74 -6.93 0.50
C LEU A 12 -41.08 -8.02 -0.33
N PHE A 13 -40.29 -7.62 -1.27
CA PHE A 13 -39.22 -8.43 -1.72
C PHE A 13 -38.30 -8.55 -0.53
N ALA A 14 -38.63 -9.47 0.31
CA ALA A 14 -37.60 -10.12 1.06
C ALA A 14 -36.69 -10.79 0.04
N LEU A 15 -35.91 -9.97 -0.65
CA LEU A 15 -34.66 -10.43 -1.12
C LEU A 15 -33.90 -10.79 0.14
N THR A 16 -34.03 -12.00 0.52
CA THR A 16 -32.97 -12.69 1.21
C THR A 16 -31.82 -12.73 0.24
N GLY A 17 -31.31 -11.54 -0.11
CA GLY A 17 -30.02 -11.42 -0.65
C GLY A 17 -29.14 -12.07 0.39
N LEU A 18 -28.61 -13.19 0.05
CA LEU A 18 -27.36 -13.63 0.57
C LEU A 18 -26.40 -12.49 0.25
N ALA A 19 -26.45 -11.44 1.07
CA ALA A 19 -25.33 -10.59 1.23
C ALA A 19 -24.27 -11.49 1.85
N SER A 20 -23.55 -12.19 0.99
CA SER A 20 -22.22 -12.57 1.36
C SER A 20 -21.56 -11.25 1.65
N CYS A 21 -21.41 -10.93 2.93
CA CYS A 21 -20.47 -9.95 3.37
C CYS A 21 -19.10 -10.52 3.00
N GLU A 22 -18.74 -10.40 1.73
CA GLU A 22 -17.36 -10.19 1.41
C GLU A 22 -17.06 -8.85 2.09
N LYS A 23 -16.56 -8.92 3.30
CA LYS A 23 -15.76 -7.86 3.83
C LYS A 23 -14.64 -7.76 2.82
N GLU A 24 -14.74 -6.82 1.90
CA GLU A 24 -13.57 -6.30 1.23
C GLU A 24 -12.62 -5.98 2.37
N ALA A 25 -11.58 -6.79 2.50
CA ALA A 25 -10.54 -6.53 3.45
C ALA A 25 -10.03 -5.14 3.06
N GLU A 26 -10.23 -4.15 3.93
CA GLU A 26 -9.69 -2.81 3.72
C GLU A 26 -8.22 -3.01 3.37
N GLU A 27 -7.85 -2.60 2.16
CA GLU A 27 -6.47 -2.65 1.71
C GLU A 27 -5.69 -1.64 2.56
N VAL A 28 -5.09 -2.12 3.64
CA VAL A 28 -4.31 -1.28 4.54
C VAL A 28 -2.95 -1.04 3.89
N ILE A 29 -2.68 0.22 3.58
CA ILE A 29 -1.36 0.65 3.13
C ILE A 29 -0.41 0.58 4.32
N ILE A 30 0.64 -0.22 4.18
CA ILE A 30 1.69 -0.30 5.18
C ILE A 30 2.61 0.89 4.99
N GLU A 31 2.61 1.81 5.94
CA GLU A 31 3.58 2.90 5.96
C GLU A 31 4.94 2.41 6.46
N GLN A 32 5.99 3.11 6.05
CA GLN A 32 7.34 2.80 6.50
C GLN A 32 7.42 2.95 8.03
N PRO A 33 7.74 1.87 8.76
CA PRO A 33 7.93 1.96 10.20
C PRO A 33 9.07 2.90 10.57
N GLN A 34 8.92 3.59 11.68
CA GLN A 34 9.99 4.41 12.22
C GLN A 34 11.00 3.53 12.96
N VAL A 35 12.26 3.60 12.55
CA VAL A 35 13.33 2.90 13.27
C VAL A 35 13.57 3.59 14.61
N LYS A 36 13.34 2.88 15.72
CA LYS A 36 13.63 3.36 17.08
C LYS A 36 14.82 2.61 17.64
N ILE A 37 15.83 3.35 18.05
CA ILE A 37 16.97 2.80 18.77
C ILE A 37 16.90 3.31 20.22
N GLU A 38 16.68 2.42 21.15
CA GLU A 38 16.58 2.75 22.57
C GLU A 38 17.90 2.42 23.27
N ASN A 39 18.41 3.38 24.06
CA ASN A 39 19.63 3.22 24.84
C ASN A 39 20.87 2.78 24.02
N GLY A 40 20.92 3.12 22.72
CA GLY A 40 22.03 2.72 21.85
C GLY A 40 22.07 1.24 21.48
N HIS A 41 21.05 0.47 21.80
CA HIS A 41 20.96 -0.93 21.46
C HIS A 41 20.11 -1.13 20.18
N PHE A 42 20.66 -1.96 19.28
CA PHE A 42 19.96 -2.38 18.08
C PHE A 42 19.15 -3.64 18.39
N THR A 43 17.83 -3.53 18.36
CA THR A 43 16.93 -4.64 18.67
C THR A 43 16.43 -5.36 17.41
N PRO A 44 15.89 -6.58 17.51
CA PRO A 44 15.25 -7.25 16.39
C PRO A 44 14.11 -6.44 15.77
N GLU A 45 13.34 -5.72 16.58
CA GLU A 45 12.26 -4.84 16.12
C GLU A 45 12.81 -3.64 15.32
N ALA A 46 13.93 -3.08 15.76
CA ALA A 46 14.62 -2.00 15.01
C ALA A 46 15.09 -2.52 13.65
N LEU A 47 15.63 -3.74 13.59
CA LEU A 47 16.03 -4.38 12.33
C LEU A 47 14.84 -4.56 11.39
N MET A 48 13.72 -5.07 11.88
CA MET A 48 12.52 -5.29 11.09
C MET A 48 11.86 -3.99 10.60
N SER A 49 12.11 -2.90 11.29
CA SER A 49 11.63 -1.56 10.90
C SER A 49 12.46 -0.91 9.78
N MET A 50 13.61 -1.47 9.46
CA MET A 50 14.44 -0.94 8.37
C MET A 50 13.88 -1.34 7.02
N GLY A 51 13.84 -0.38 6.10
CA GLY A 51 13.51 -0.67 4.70
C GLY A 51 14.65 -1.38 3.99
N ALA A 52 14.32 -2.40 3.18
CA ALA A 52 15.28 -3.08 2.33
C ALA A 52 15.19 -2.55 0.91
N VAL A 53 16.31 -2.06 0.37
CA VAL A 53 16.40 -1.62 -1.02
C VAL A 53 16.49 -2.84 -1.95
N THR A 54 15.69 -2.84 -3.00
CA THR A 54 15.61 -3.93 -3.98
C THR A 54 15.65 -3.39 -5.40
N ASP A 55 16.16 -4.18 -6.31
CA ASP A 55 16.11 -3.97 -7.78
C ASP A 55 16.51 -2.56 -8.24
N PRO A 56 17.68 -2.02 -7.86
CA PRO A 56 18.10 -0.71 -8.33
C PRO A 56 18.41 -0.74 -9.82
N GLN A 57 17.90 0.25 -10.56
CA GLN A 57 18.08 0.38 -12.01
C GLN A 57 18.39 1.83 -12.37
N VAL A 58 19.43 2.04 -13.15
CA VAL A 58 19.76 3.36 -13.68
C VAL A 58 18.89 3.65 -14.90
N SER A 59 18.40 4.89 -15.01
CA SER A 59 17.65 5.33 -16.20
C SER A 59 18.53 5.30 -17.46
N PRO A 60 17.95 5.16 -18.68
CA PRO A 60 18.71 5.13 -19.91
C PRO A 60 19.61 6.34 -20.14
N ASP A 61 19.21 7.51 -19.65
CA ASP A 61 19.98 8.76 -19.73
C ASP A 61 21.05 8.89 -18.62
N GLY A 62 21.13 7.94 -17.70
CA GLY A 62 22.11 7.93 -16.61
C GLY A 62 21.88 8.96 -15.50
N THR A 63 20.72 9.63 -15.44
CA THR A 63 20.47 10.73 -14.51
C THR A 63 19.71 10.33 -13.26
N LYS A 64 19.00 9.19 -13.30
CA LYS A 64 18.10 8.74 -12.21
C LYS A 64 18.32 7.28 -11.88
N VAL A 65 17.96 6.92 -10.67
CA VAL A 65 17.90 5.52 -10.21
C VAL A 65 16.47 5.22 -9.76
N LEU A 66 15.90 4.17 -10.34
CA LEU A 66 14.65 3.55 -9.88
C LEU A 66 15.01 2.41 -8.94
N TYR A 67 14.34 2.30 -7.79
CA TYR A 67 14.56 1.22 -6.84
C TYR A 67 13.29 0.92 -6.05
N GLY A 68 13.18 -0.30 -5.56
CA GLY A 68 12.12 -0.68 -4.63
C GLY A 68 12.60 -0.54 -3.19
N VAL A 69 11.70 -0.18 -2.29
CA VAL A 69 11.93 -0.26 -0.84
C VAL A 69 10.87 -1.15 -0.23
N LYS A 70 11.30 -2.26 0.33
CA LYS A 70 10.43 -3.21 1.04
C LYS A 70 10.40 -2.85 2.52
N PHE A 71 9.21 -2.73 3.08
CA PHE A 71 8.99 -2.58 4.52
C PHE A 71 8.25 -3.79 5.07
N GLU A 72 8.44 -4.04 6.35
CA GLU A 72 7.73 -5.09 7.08
C GLU A 72 6.99 -4.47 8.27
N SER A 73 5.73 -4.84 8.47
CA SER A 73 4.96 -4.49 9.65
C SER A 73 4.78 -5.74 10.52
N ILE A 74 5.40 -5.73 11.68
CA ILE A 74 5.26 -6.81 12.67
C ILE A 74 3.81 -6.87 13.18
N GLU A 75 3.22 -5.71 13.43
CA GLU A 75 1.85 -5.60 13.96
C GLU A 75 0.81 -6.22 13.03
N GLN A 76 0.98 -6.01 11.71
CA GLN A 76 0.04 -6.49 10.72
C GLN A 76 0.44 -7.84 10.12
N ASN A 77 1.65 -8.32 10.45
CA ASN A 77 2.25 -9.52 9.85
C ASN A 77 2.21 -9.48 8.31
N LYS A 78 2.55 -8.35 7.75
CA LYS A 78 2.54 -8.07 6.31
C LYS A 78 3.80 -7.32 5.90
N SER A 79 4.14 -7.45 4.63
CA SER A 79 5.17 -6.62 4.00
C SER A 79 4.58 -5.87 2.81
N ASN A 80 5.15 -4.72 2.52
CA ASN A 80 4.85 -3.94 1.32
C ASN A 80 6.14 -3.50 0.63
N ARG A 81 6.09 -3.29 -0.67
CA ARG A 81 7.19 -2.75 -1.45
C ARG A 81 6.68 -1.60 -2.30
N GLU A 82 7.36 -0.47 -2.19
CA GLU A 82 7.07 0.72 -2.95
C GLU A 82 8.23 1.10 -3.84
N LEU A 83 7.92 1.73 -4.95
CA LEU A 83 8.90 2.19 -5.90
C LEU A 83 9.30 3.63 -5.64
N TRP A 84 10.58 3.90 -5.78
CA TRP A 84 11.19 5.20 -5.57
C TRP A 84 12.10 5.56 -6.73
N VAL A 85 12.21 6.84 -6.99
CA VAL A 85 13.17 7.40 -7.94
C VAL A 85 14.01 8.47 -7.25
N VAL A 86 15.30 8.46 -7.49
CA VAL A 86 16.25 9.44 -6.96
C VAL A 86 17.22 9.86 -8.05
N GLY A 87 17.75 11.07 -8.01
CA GLY A 87 18.86 11.47 -8.87
C GLY A 87 20.11 10.65 -8.56
N VAL A 88 20.98 10.41 -9.56
CA VAL A 88 22.24 9.68 -9.35
C VAL A 88 23.19 10.38 -8.37
N ASP A 89 22.99 11.67 -8.14
CA ASP A 89 23.69 12.48 -7.14
C ASP A 89 23.03 12.41 -5.73
N GLY A 90 21.96 11.62 -5.58
CA GLY A 90 21.18 11.52 -4.35
C GLY A 90 20.09 12.59 -4.21
N SER A 91 19.89 13.44 -5.21
CA SER A 91 18.90 14.52 -5.16
C SER A 91 17.46 14.00 -5.32
N ASN A 92 16.52 14.69 -4.66
CA ASN A 92 15.07 14.52 -4.83
C ASN A 92 14.56 13.07 -4.77
N PRO A 93 14.81 12.31 -3.71
CA PRO A 93 14.20 10.99 -3.56
C PRO A 93 12.67 11.13 -3.52
N THR A 94 12.01 10.49 -4.46
CA THR A 94 10.56 10.58 -4.63
C THR A 94 9.94 9.19 -4.66
N ARG A 95 8.97 8.96 -3.78
CA ARG A 95 8.14 7.75 -3.82
C ARG A 95 7.13 7.89 -4.96
N ILE A 96 7.09 6.92 -5.86
CA ILE A 96 6.23 6.96 -7.05
C ILE A 96 5.03 6.03 -6.98
N THR A 97 5.01 5.08 -6.05
CA THR A 97 3.87 4.21 -5.80
C THR A 97 3.43 4.27 -4.34
N THR A 98 2.13 4.09 -4.12
CA THR A 98 1.51 4.01 -2.79
C THR A 98 0.33 3.06 -2.89
N THR A 99 0.60 1.76 -2.78
CA THR A 99 -0.43 0.73 -2.92
C THR A 99 -0.38 -0.25 -1.76
N ALA A 100 -1.49 -0.89 -1.48
CA ALA A 100 -1.56 -1.94 -0.47
C ALA A 100 -0.94 -3.26 -0.95
N LYS A 101 -0.79 -3.40 -2.26
CA LYS A 101 -0.10 -4.54 -2.90
C LYS A 101 1.29 -4.09 -3.31
N GLY A 102 2.31 -4.75 -2.81
CA GLY A 102 3.69 -4.37 -3.12
C GLY A 102 3.97 -4.36 -4.63
N GLU A 103 4.65 -3.34 -5.09
CA GLU A 103 5.07 -3.17 -6.47
C GLU A 103 6.43 -3.83 -6.74
N GLN A 104 6.56 -4.45 -7.91
CA GLN A 104 7.79 -5.14 -8.30
C GLN A 104 7.94 -5.18 -9.82
N ASN A 105 9.14 -5.52 -10.28
CA ASN A 105 9.47 -5.67 -11.70
C ASN A 105 9.23 -4.39 -12.53
N ALA A 106 9.40 -3.22 -11.93
CA ALA A 106 9.40 -1.97 -12.65
C ALA A 106 10.63 -1.89 -13.59
N VAL A 107 10.43 -1.33 -14.77
CA VAL A 107 11.49 -1.15 -15.75
C VAL A 107 11.41 0.23 -16.39
N TRP A 108 12.56 0.76 -16.78
CA TRP A 108 12.60 1.96 -17.61
C TRP A 108 12.13 1.64 -19.03
N ILE A 109 11.36 2.53 -19.62
CA ILE A 109 10.99 2.51 -21.04
C ILE A 109 11.70 3.67 -21.74
N ASN A 110 12.24 3.40 -22.91
CA ASN A 110 12.83 4.42 -23.79
C ASN A 110 11.73 5.18 -24.56
#